data_865f32df749b2e3d05b181816f750e1a
#
_entry.id   865f32df749b2e3d05b181816f750e1a
#
_cell.length_a   1.000
_cell.length_b   1.000
_cell.length_c   1.000
_cell.angle_alpha   90.00
_cell.angle_beta   90.00
_cell.angle_gamma   90.00
#
_symmetry.space_group_name_H-M   'P 1'
#
loop_
_entity.id
_entity.type
_entity.pdbx_description
1 polymer ?
#
loop_
_entity_poly.entity_id
_entity_poly.type
_entity_poly.pdbx_seq_one_letter_code
_entity_poly.pdbx_strand_id
1 'polypeptide(L)'
;MEHEFKGYALVLQDGADPLTTGGVAVAGFTTAGMVGVIAASHIIQTLQLNQLGTVLNAQFPAVALIHNEVPKHPVRVYQGDGIGVFTSEIQFKDEQDIMFASTVLEWFTRGGFDRLIIIDGLVQSSKEVSTGALFGVGSSQQARDRLHRAGIEPIQQGIVAGITGFLLGEGDRLGIDVTALLAEASPMYPDARAAALAVEAVAELTGIEIPLSELLENAQNIEDSVRDVLENSRTLL
;
A
#
# COMPACT_ATOMS: atom_id res chain seq x y z
N MET A 1 -22.88 -6.52 -18.70
CA MET A 1 -21.94 -5.73 -19.52
C MET A 1 -20.60 -5.86 -18.83
N GLU A 2 -19.75 -6.73 -19.36
CA GLU A 2 -18.36 -6.86 -18.87
C GLU A 2 -17.60 -5.62 -19.33
N HIS A 3 -17.26 -4.74 -18.40
CA HIS A 3 -16.30 -3.68 -18.67
C HIS A 3 -14.92 -4.27 -18.56
N GLU A 4 -14.36 -4.66 -19.70
CA GLU A 4 -12.97 -5.10 -19.81
C GLU A 4 -12.03 -3.89 -19.69
N PHE A 5 -11.71 -3.48 -18.46
CA PHE A 5 -10.44 -2.81 -18.25
C PHE A 5 -9.37 -3.89 -18.23
N LYS A 6 -8.59 -3.99 -19.28
CA LYS A 6 -7.44 -4.92 -19.30
C LYS A 6 -6.36 -4.36 -18.42
N GLY A 7 -5.99 -5.10 -17.39
CA GLY A 7 -4.83 -4.82 -16.57
C GLY A 7 -3.50 -5.08 -17.29
N TYR A 8 -2.40 -4.82 -16.62
CA TYR A 8 -1.06 -5.19 -17.06
C TYR A 8 -0.81 -6.70 -16.90
N ALA A 9 0.20 -7.21 -17.58
CA ALA A 9 0.52 -8.64 -17.48
C ALA A 9 1.11 -8.98 -16.11
N LEU A 10 0.41 -9.81 -15.34
CA LEU A 10 0.95 -10.46 -14.13
C LEU A 10 1.64 -11.76 -14.55
N VAL A 11 2.96 -11.80 -14.40
CA VAL A 11 3.80 -12.97 -14.68
C VAL A 11 4.13 -13.65 -13.36
N LEU A 12 3.62 -14.87 -13.18
CA LEU A 12 3.89 -15.67 -11.99
C LEU A 12 5.26 -16.37 -12.11
N GLN A 13 5.89 -16.64 -10.98
CA GLN A 13 7.09 -17.47 -10.93
C GLN A 13 6.76 -18.93 -11.23
N ASP A 14 7.73 -19.68 -11.78
CA ASP A 14 7.56 -21.09 -12.08
C ASP A 14 7.21 -21.87 -10.80
N GLY A 15 6.12 -22.65 -10.88
CA GLY A 15 5.62 -23.44 -9.75
C GLY A 15 4.85 -22.63 -8.69
N ALA A 16 4.65 -21.34 -8.88
CA ALA A 16 3.81 -20.54 -7.98
C ALA A 16 2.33 -20.89 -8.19
N ASP A 17 1.63 -21.18 -7.11
CA ASP A 17 0.16 -21.34 -7.11
C ASP A 17 -0.46 -20.02 -6.63
N PRO A 18 -1.20 -19.30 -7.50
CA PRO A 18 -1.84 -18.04 -7.13
C PRO A 18 -3.11 -18.24 -6.27
N LEU A 19 -3.53 -19.48 -6.07
CA LEU A 19 -4.78 -19.78 -5.39
C LEU A 19 -4.58 -19.76 -3.88
N THR A 20 -5.02 -18.68 -3.26
CA THR A 20 -5.41 -18.69 -1.86
C THR A 20 -6.90 -18.96 -1.79
N THR A 21 -7.33 -19.80 -0.88
CA THR A 21 -8.75 -19.96 -0.55
C THR A 21 -9.07 -19.04 0.62
N GLY A 22 -9.47 -17.82 0.31
CA GLY A 22 -9.74 -16.81 1.33
C GLY A 22 -8.50 -16.02 1.76
N GLY A 23 -8.65 -15.16 2.79
CA GLY A 23 -7.59 -14.33 3.33
C GLY A 23 -7.65 -12.87 2.88
N VAL A 24 -6.57 -12.14 3.15
CA VAL A 24 -6.50 -10.70 2.96
C VAL A 24 -5.49 -10.33 1.89
N ALA A 25 -5.91 -9.53 0.93
CA ALA A 25 -5.01 -8.83 0.01
C ALA A 25 -4.65 -7.46 0.60
N VAL A 26 -3.37 -7.13 0.61
CA VAL A 26 -2.86 -5.80 0.97
C VAL A 26 -2.18 -5.19 -0.25
N ALA A 27 -2.46 -3.92 -0.55
CA ALA A 27 -1.83 -3.21 -1.64
C ALA A 27 -1.18 -1.92 -1.13
N GLY A 28 0.09 -1.69 -1.50
CA GLY A 28 0.84 -0.50 -1.13
C GLY A 28 1.68 0.03 -2.28
N PHE A 29 1.53 1.33 -2.57
CA PHE A 29 2.12 1.99 -3.75
C PHE A 29 2.96 3.19 -3.36
N THR A 30 3.79 3.67 -4.30
CA THR A 30 4.57 4.89 -4.13
C THR A 30 3.66 6.11 -4.30
N THR A 31 3.23 6.66 -3.17
CA THR A 31 2.38 7.83 -3.02
C THR A 31 2.99 8.81 -2.01
N ALA A 32 2.20 9.73 -1.43
CA ALA A 32 2.70 10.69 -0.45
C ALA A 32 3.42 9.99 0.71
N GLY A 33 4.60 10.48 1.07
CA GLY A 33 5.43 9.92 2.13
C GLY A 33 5.90 8.48 1.90
N MET A 34 5.69 7.91 0.71
CA MET A 34 5.95 6.50 0.39
C MET A 34 5.30 5.52 1.39
N VAL A 35 4.23 5.95 2.06
CA VAL A 35 3.56 5.21 3.15
C VAL A 35 3.19 3.80 2.70
N GLY A 36 2.52 3.67 1.56
CA GLY A 36 2.04 2.38 1.05
C GLY A 36 3.18 1.40 0.77
N VAL A 37 4.25 1.86 0.10
CA VAL A 37 5.39 0.99 -0.23
C VAL A 37 6.23 0.62 0.98
N ILE A 38 6.40 1.54 1.95
CA ILE A 38 7.13 1.26 3.20
C ILE A 38 6.35 0.22 4.02
N ALA A 39 5.05 0.41 4.19
CA ALA A 39 4.18 -0.53 4.91
C ALA A 39 4.16 -1.90 4.25
N ALA A 40 3.97 -1.97 2.92
CA ALA A 40 3.98 -3.22 2.18
C ALA A 40 5.32 -3.95 2.31
N SER A 41 6.45 -3.24 2.18
CA SER A 41 7.79 -3.81 2.34
C SER A 41 8.00 -4.38 3.74
N HIS A 42 7.56 -3.66 4.77
CA HIS A 42 7.65 -4.12 6.16
C HIS A 42 6.81 -5.39 6.38
N ILE A 43 5.56 -5.43 5.90
CA ILE A 43 4.68 -6.61 5.99
C ILE A 43 5.34 -7.81 5.30
N ILE A 44 5.88 -7.62 4.08
CA ILE A 44 6.56 -8.68 3.33
C ILE A 44 7.75 -9.25 4.10
N GLN A 45 8.60 -8.39 4.65
CA GLN A 45 9.80 -8.81 5.38
C GLN A 45 9.47 -9.48 6.71
N THR A 46 8.60 -8.86 7.51
CA THR A 46 8.23 -9.34 8.85
C THR A 46 7.53 -10.70 8.78
N LEU A 47 6.61 -10.88 7.83
CA LEU A 47 5.89 -12.14 7.62
C LEU A 47 6.63 -13.11 6.71
N GLN A 48 7.82 -12.76 6.22
CA GLN A 48 8.65 -13.59 5.33
C GLN A 48 7.88 -14.11 4.11
N LEU A 49 7.08 -13.22 3.48
CA LEU A 49 6.24 -13.61 2.36
C LEU A 49 7.09 -13.97 1.13
N ASN A 50 6.68 -15.03 0.43
CA ASN A 50 7.33 -15.46 -0.80
C ASN A 50 6.88 -14.61 -1.98
N GLN A 51 7.81 -14.22 -2.85
CA GLN A 51 7.46 -13.55 -4.08
C GLN A 51 6.74 -14.53 -5.01
N LEU A 52 5.49 -14.20 -5.35
CA LEU A 52 4.63 -15.00 -6.23
C LEU A 52 4.85 -14.65 -7.71
N GLY A 53 5.11 -13.38 -7.99
CA GLY A 53 5.24 -12.92 -9.37
C GLY A 53 5.62 -11.45 -9.48
N THR A 54 5.62 -10.98 -10.73
CA THR A 54 5.87 -9.58 -11.08
C THR A 54 4.88 -9.09 -12.12
N VAL A 55 4.64 -7.78 -12.14
CA VAL A 55 3.84 -7.14 -13.18
C VAL A 55 4.77 -6.47 -14.18
N LEU A 56 4.55 -6.75 -15.45
CA LEU A 56 5.33 -6.21 -16.56
C LEU A 56 4.47 -5.41 -17.52
N ASN A 57 4.98 -4.28 -17.97
CA ASN A 57 4.40 -3.49 -19.04
C ASN A 57 5.48 -2.69 -19.77
N ALA A 58 5.32 -2.51 -21.10
CA ALA A 58 6.24 -1.74 -21.93
C ALA A 58 6.25 -0.24 -21.59
N GLN A 59 5.26 0.26 -20.87
CA GLN A 59 5.17 1.66 -20.41
C GLN A 59 5.88 1.89 -19.07
N PHE A 60 6.32 0.83 -18.39
CA PHE A 60 7.08 0.98 -17.14
C PHE A 60 8.50 1.46 -17.44
N PRO A 61 9.10 2.24 -16.56
CA PRO A 61 10.50 2.61 -16.69
C PRO A 61 11.38 1.36 -16.65
N ALA A 62 12.42 1.34 -17.49
CA ALA A 62 13.37 0.23 -17.56
C ALA A 62 14.33 0.32 -16.36
N VAL A 63 13.88 -0.08 -15.19
CA VAL A 63 14.62 -0.06 -13.91
C VAL A 63 14.61 -1.42 -13.24
N ALA A 64 15.68 -1.71 -12.51
CA ALA A 64 15.74 -2.80 -11.55
C ALA A 64 16.06 -2.21 -10.17
N LEU A 65 15.35 -2.67 -9.17
CA LEU A 65 15.61 -2.33 -7.77
C LEU A 65 16.51 -3.40 -7.18
N ILE A 66 17.51 -2.99 -6.43
CA ILE A 66 18.43 -3.93 -5.80
C ILE A 66 18.05 -4.11 -4.33
N HIS A 67 17.58 -5.29 -3.98
CA HIS A 67 17.27 -5.69 -2.60
C HIS A 67 18.20 -6.82 -2.19
N ASN A 68 19.04 -6.61 -1.19
CA ASN A 68 20.02 -7.59 -0.72
C ASN A 68 20.84 -8.18 -1.87
N GLU A 69 21.43 -7.31 -2.70
CA GLU A 69 22.26 -7.67 -3.87
C GLU A 69 21.48 -8.35 -5.02
N VAL A 70 20.17 -8.57 -4.88
CA VAL A 70 19.33 -9.24 -5.88
C VAL A 70 18.51 -8.21 -6.67
N PRO A 71 18.61 -8.19 -8.02
CA PRO A 71 17.78 -7.32 -8.85
C PRO A 71 16.33 -7.79 -8.87
N LYS A 72 15.40 -6.85 -8.67
CA LYS A 72 13.96 -7.07 -8.65
C LYS A 72 13.26 -6.11 -9.60
N HIS A 73 12.19 -6.57 -10.25
CA HIS A 73 11.25 -5.67 -10.91
C HIS A 73 10.52 -4.79 -9.89
N PRO A 74 10.14 -3.55 -10.26
CA PRO A 74 9.58 -2.59 -9.31
C PRO A 74 8.13 -2.91 -8.88
N VAL A 75 7.40 -3.70 -9.64
CA VAL A 75 6.01 -4.09 -9.33
C VAL A 75 5.94 -5.59 -9.09
N ARG A 76 5.58 -5.97 -7.89
CA ARG A 76 5.65 -7.37 -7.43
C ARG A 76 4.45 -7.76 -6.60
N VAL A 77 4.19 -9.06 -6.59
CA VAL A 77 3.19 -9.69 -5.73
C VAL A 77 3.84 -10.75 -4.85
N TYR A 78 3.42 -10.79 -3.61
CA TYR A 78 3.91 -11.70 -2.59
C TYR A 78 2.76 -12.43 -1.92
N GLN A 79 3.02 -13.60 -1.34
CA GLN A 79 2.01 -14.40 -0.66
C GLN A 79 2.61 -15.21 0.49
N GLY A 80 1.81 -15.40 1.53
CA GLY A 80 2.03 -16.30 2.65
C GLY A 80 0.69 -16.81 3.18
N ASP A 81 0.70 -17.38 4.38
CA ASP A 81 -0.49 -17.98 5.00
C ASP A 81 -1.58 -16.92 5.24
N GLY A 82 -2.65 -16.96 4.45
CA GLY A 82 -3.82 -16.11 4.61
C GLY A 82 -3.66 -14.64 4.21
N ILE A 83 -2.49 -14.25 3.66
CA ILE A 83 -2.21 -12.88 3.22
C ILE A 83 -1.47 -12.84 1.89
N GLY A 84 -1.88 -11.92 1.02
CA GLY A 84 -1.12 -11.54 -0.17
C GLY A 84 -0.78 -10.07 -0.16
N VAL A 85 0.37 -9.68 -0.72
CA VAL A 85 0.79 -8.28 -0.81
C VAL A 85 1.13 -7.92 -2.25
N PHE A 86 0.48 -6.87 -2.76
CA PHE A 86 0.79 -6.23 -4.03
C PHE A 86 1.53 -4.93 -3.75
N THR A 87 2.74 -4.77 -4.29
CA THR A 87 3.53 -3.56 -4.08
C THR A 87 4.11 -2.98 -5.37
N SER A 88 4.19 -1.65 -5.42
CA SER A 88 4.87 -0.93 -6.49
C SER A 88 5.79 0.13 -5.92
N GLU A 89 7.07 0.04 -6.29
CA GLU A 89 8.12 1.00 -5.92
C GLU A 89 8.38 2.05 -7.02
N ILE A 90 7.54 2.09 -8.06
CA ILE A 90 7.51 3.17 -9.06
C ILE A 90 6.24 3.98 -8.92
N GLN A 91 6.36 5.26 -9.22
CA GLN A 91 5.21 6.15 -9.31
C GLN A 91 4.61 6.05 -10.72
N PHE A 92 3.29 5.92 -10.78
CA PHE A 92 2.54 5.91 -12.03
C PHE A 92 2.13 7.33 -12.43
N LYS A 93 1.89 7.51 -13.72
CA LYS A 93 1.21 8.69 -14.23
C LYS A 93 -0.29 8.50 -14.09
N ASP A 94 -1.04 9.58 -13.91
CA ASP A 94 -2.50 9.56 -13.71
C ASP A 94 -3.24 8.76 -14.79
N GLU A 95 -2.77 8.82 -16.04
CA GLU A 95 -3.32 8.07 -17.17
C GLU A 95 -3.15 6.54 -17.07
N GLN A 96 -2.29 6.06 -16.18
CA GLN A 96 -2.02 4.65 -15.94
C GLN A 96 -2.81 4.09 -14.75
N ASP A 97 -3.40 4.95 -13.91
CA ASP A 97 -4.04 4.57 -12.64
C ASP A 97 -5.13 3.52 -12.83
N ILE A 98 -6.03 3.71 -13.78
CA ILE A 98 -7.14 2.78 -14.03
C ILE A 98 -6.63 1.41 -14.47
N MET A 99 -5.65 1.36 -15.37
CA MET A 99 -5.10 0.10 -15.85
C MET A 99 -4.33 -0.63 -14.76
N PHE A 100 -3.60 0.11 -13.92
CA PHE A 100 -2.87 -0.45 -12.80
C PHE A 100 -3.83 -0.97 -11.71
N ALA A 101 -4.85 -0.19 -11.37
CA ALA A 101 -5.89 -0.61 -10.42
C ALA A 101 -6.64 -1.87 -10.91
N SER A 102 -6.92 -1.96 -12.22
CA SER A 102 -7.52 -3.16 -12.82
C SER A 102 -6.63 -4.39 -12.67
N THR A 103 -5.29 -4.20 -12.74
CA THR A 103 -4.33 -5.30 -12.49
C THR A 103 -4.38 -5.77 -11.03
N VAL A 104 -4.53 -4.83 -10.10
CA VAL A 104 -4.69 -5.16 -8.67
C VAL A 104 -5.98 -5.95 -8.43
N LEU A 105 -7.10 -5.54 -9.04
CA LEU A 105 -8.37 -6.27 -8.95
C LEU A 105 -8.31 -7.66 -9.61
N GLU A 106 -7.62 -7.79 -10.73
CA GLU A 106 -7.39 -9.08 -11.37
C GLU A 106 -6.58 -10.01 -10.45
N TRP A 107 -5.49 -9.52 -9.88
CA TRP A 107 -4.69 -10.27 -8.91
C TRP A 107 -5.53 -10.67 -7.69
N PHE A 108 -6.28 -9.74 -7.12
CA PHE A 108 -7.17 -9.97 -5.98
C PHE A 108 -8.17 -11.10 -6.29
N THR A 109 -8.86 -11.01 -7.43
CA THR A 109 -9.89 -11.98 -7.82
C THR A 109 -9.29 -13.35 -8.12
N ARG A 110 -8.17 -13.40 -8.85
CA ARG A 110 -7.47 -14.66 -9.18
C ARG A 110 -6.87 -15.33 -7.96
N GLY A 111 -6.43 -14.54 -7.00
CA GLY A 111 -5.90 -15.03 -5.71
C GLY A 111 -6.98 -15.55 -4.77
N GLY A 112 -8.28 -15.34 -5.06
CA GLY A 112 -9.39 -15.81 -4.23
C GLY A 112 -9.45 -15.15 -2.85
N PHE A 113 -8.94 -13.91 -2.72
CA PHE A 113 -8.96 -13.17 -1.46
C PHE A 113 -10.37 -12.70 -1.10
N ASP A 114 -10.67 -12.63 0.20
CA ASP A 114 -11.98 -12.21 0.71
C ASP A 114 -12.14 -10.69 0.74
N ARG A 115 -11.02 -9.95 0.94
CA ARG A 115 -11.00 -8.50 1.09
C ARG A 115 -9.68 -7.90 0.67
N LEU A 116 -9.73 -6.64 0.22
CA LEU A 116 -8.57 -5.85 -0.19
C LEU A 116 -8.37 -4.68 0.78
N ILE A 117 -7.19 -4.55 1.36
CA ILE A 117 -6.78 -3.38 2.14
C ILE A 117 -5.74 -2.62 1.32
N ILE A 118 -5.99 -1.32 1.09
CA ILE A 118 -5.07 -0.43 0.38
C ILE A 118 -4.44 0.50 1.41
N ILE A 119 -3.12 0.62 1.38
CA ILE A 119 -2.38 1.56 2.22
C ILE A 119 -1.90 2.71 1.34
N ASP A 120 -2.24 3.94 1.73
CA ASP A 120 -1.92 5.13 0.95
C ASP A 120 -1.55 6.31 1.86
N GLY A 121 -0.80 7.26 1.32
CA GLY A 121 -0.43 8.48 2.00
C GLY A 121 -1.39 9.62 1.67
N LEU A 122 -1.87 10.30 2.70
CA LEU A 122 -2.67 11.53 2.57
C LEU A 122 -1.78 12.75 2.78
N VAL A 123 -1.71 13.64 1.78
CA VAL A 123 -0.91 14.87 1.90
C VAL A 123 -1.47 15.74 3.02
N GLN A 124 -0.62 16.03 4.00
CA GLN A 124 -0.97 16.90 5.11
C GLN A 124 -1.22 18.33 4.66
N SER A 125 -2.39 18.86 4.98
CA SER A 125 -2.80 20.23 4.58
C SER A 125 -2.26 21.32 5.49
N SER A 126 -1.81 21.01 6.72
CA SER A 126 -1.30 21.97 7.70
C SER A 126 0.22 21.97 7.78
N LYS A 127 0.80 23.16 8.05
CA LYS A 127 2.26 23.32 8.30
C LYS A 127 2.65 22.93 9.72
N GLU A 128 1.73 22.53 10.56
CA GLU A 128 2.02 22.09 11.90
C GLU A 128 2.52 20.63 11.86
N VAL A 129 3.47 20.32 12.72
CA VAL A 129 4.00 18.94 12.85
C VAL A 129 2.84 18.01 13.20
N SER A 130 2.47 17.17 12.26
CA SER A 130 1.36 16.23 12.44
C SER A 130 1.68 15.25 13.56
N THR A 131 0.70 14.97 14.39
CA THR A 131 0.72 13.84 15.33
C THR A 131 0.52 12.51 14.64
N GLY A 132 0.39 12.52 13.30
CA GLY A 132 0.12 11.35 12.48
C GLY A 132 -1.33 10.88 12.63
N ALA A 133 -2.24 11.35 11.78
CA ALA A 133 -3.60 10.86 11.72
C ALA A 133 -3.73 9.73 10.70
N LEU A 134 -4.59 8.76 11.01
CA LEU A 134 -4.96 7.67 10.11
C LEU A 134 -6.47 7.72 9.88
N PHE A 135 -6.86 7.75 8.62
CA PHE A 135 -8.25 7.74 8.20
C PHE A 135 -8.59 6.46 7.44
N GLY A 136 -9.87 6.08 7.47
CA GLY A 136 -10.37 4.91 6.77
C GLY A 136 -11.53 5.21 5.83
N VAL A 137 -11.55 4.50 4.69
CA VAL A 137 -12.69 4.48 3.76
C VAL A 137 -13.00 3.04 3.40
N GLY A 138 -14.26 2.62 3.53
CA GLY A 138 -14.70 1.27 3.17
C GLY A 138 -15.74 1.27 2.05
N SER A 139 -15.54 0.49 1.01
CA SER A 139 -16.49 0.32 -0.09
C SER A 139 -17.77 -0.40 0.34
N SER A 140 -17.66 -1.39 1.22
CA SER A 140 -18.76 -2.20 1.72
C SER A 140 -19.21 -1.78 3.13
N GLN A 141 -20.43 -2.17 3.55
CA GLN A 141 -20.85 -1.97 4.93
C GLN A 141 -19.94 -2.73 5.92
N GLN A 142 -19.52 -3.94 5.56
CA GLN A 142 -18.62 -4.75 6.37
C GLN A 142 -17.25 -4.09 6.56
N ALA A 143 -16.69 -3.46 5.51
CA ALA A 143 -15.46 -2.69 5.60
C ALA A 143 -15.61 -1.51 6.58
N ARG A 144 -16.70 -0.74 6.46
CA ARG A 144 -17.00 0.38 7.36
C ARG A 144 -17.17 -0.06 8.82
N ASP A 145 -17.89 -1.15 9.06
CA ASP A 145 -18.08 -1.70 10.40
C ASP A 145 -16.76 -2.19 11.03
N ARG A 146 -15.84 -2.72 10.24
CA ARG A 146 -14.49 -3.07 10.72
C ARG A 146 -13.67 -1.85 11.10
N LEU A 147 -13.66 -0.81 10.25
CA LEU A 147 -13.00 0.46 10.54
C LEU A 147 -13.51 1.07 11.85
N HIS A 148 -14.82 1.12 12.04
CA HIS A 148 -15.42 1.64 13.28
C HIS A 148 -15.03 0.81 14.51
N ARG A 149 -15.01 -0.51 14.41
CA ARG A 149 -14.60 -1.38 15.54
C ARG A 149 -13.12 -1.23 15.90
N ALA A 150 -12.27 -0.98 14.90
CA ALA A 150 -10.85 -0.69 15.08
C ALA A 150 -10.58 0.76 15.54
N GLY A 151 -11.62 1.59 15.70
CA GLY A 151 -11.46 3.00 16.11
C GLY A 151 -10.78 3.89 15.06
N ILE A 152 -10.76 3.46 13.79
CA ILE A 152 -10.17 4.23 12.70
C ILE A 152 -11.16 5.30 12.24
N GLU A 153 -10.71 6.56 12.21
CA GLU A 153 -11.54 7.70 11.85
C GLU A 153 -12.01 7.63 10.39
N PRO A 154 -13.33 7.65 10.11
CA PRO A 154 -13.84 7.59 8.75
C PRO A 154 -13.78 8.94 8.04
N ILE A 155 -13.42 8.95 6.75
CA ILE A 155 -13.64 10.12 5.92
C ILE A 155 -15.12 10.19 5.54
N GLN A 156 -15.83 11.23 6.05
CA GLN A 156 -17.26 11.41 5.81
C GLN A 156 -17.57 11.96 4.42
N GLN A 157 -16.75 12.89 3.96
CA GLN A 157 -16.87 13.54 2.65
C GLN A 157 -15.49 13.92 2.12
N GLY A 158 -15.26 13.69 0.85
CA GLY A 158 -13.98 14.03 0.22
C GLY A 158 -13.82 13.40 -1.15
N ILE A 159 -12.66 13.58 -1.72
CA ILE A 159 -12.24 12.95 -2.97
C ILE A 159 -10.99 12.14 -2.67
N VAL A 160 -11.05 10.85 -2.93
CA VAL A 160 -9.87 9.98 -2.99
C VAL A 160 -9.56 9.78 -4.46
N ALA A 161 -8.38 10.19 -4.88
CA ALA A 161 -7.97 10.14 -6.29
C ALA A 161 -7.04 8.94 -6.57
N GLY A 162 -6.66 8.79 -7.84
CA GLY A 162 -5.67 7.81 -8.28
C GLY A 162 -6.14 6.36 -8.17
N ILE A 163 -5.19 5.47 -8.03
CA ILE A 163 -5.39 4.02 -7.93
C ILE A 163 -6.34 3.68 -6.78
N THR A 164 -6.12 4.26 -5.62
CA THR A 164 -6.94 4.04 -4.41
C THR A 164 -8.39 4.45 -4.62
N GLY A 165 -8.62 5.62 -5.22
CA GLY A 165 -9.98 6.10 -5.52
C GLY A 165 -10.72 5.19 -6.50
N PHE A 166 -10.04 4.73 -7.55
CA PHE A 166 -10.63 3.82 -8.51
C PHE A 166 -10.97 2.46 -7.87
N LEU A 167 -10.07 1.90 -7.06
CA LEU A 167 -10.30 0.63 -6.36
C LEU A 167 -11.47 0.69 -5.39
N LEU A 168 -11.64 1.80 -4.65
CA LEU A 168 -12.79 2.02 -3.77
C LEU A 168 -14.11 2.09 -4.57
N GLY A 169 -14.12 2.84 -5.68
CA GLY A 169 -15.31 2.98 -6.53
C GLY A 169 -15.70 1.64 -7.20
N GLU A 170 -14.73 0.88 -7.71
CA GLU A 170 -14.97 -0.45 -8.27
C GLU A 170 -15.38 -1.45 -7.18
N GLY A 171 -14.82 -1.32 -5.97
CA GLY A 171 -15.24 -2.13 -4.82
C GLY A 171 -16.74 -1.97 -4.51
N ASP A 172 -17.22 -0.75 -4.45
CA ASP A 172 -18.65 -0.45 -4.26
C ASP A 172 -19.49 -0.98 -5.43
N ARG A 173 -19.06 -0.71 -6.67
CA ARG A 173 -19.78 -1.12 -7.89
C ARG A 173 -19.88 -2.63 -8.05
N LEU A 174 -18.83 -3.38 -7.72
CA LEU A 174 -18.74 -4.84 -7.92
C LEU A 174 -19.12 -5.63 -6.66
N GLY A 175 -19.37 -4.97 -5.52
CA GLY A 175 -19.61 -5.63 -4.25
C GLY A 175 -18.35 -6.29 -3.66
N ILE A 176 -17.17 -5.81 -4.02
CA ILE A 176 -15.89 -6.25 -3.47
C ILE A 176 -15.59 -5.48 -2.19
N ASP A 177 -15.15 -6.18 -1.17
CA ASP A 177 -14.78 -5.60 0.11
C ASP A 177 -13.41 -4.93 0.04
N VAL A 178 -13.41 -3.62 -0.22
CA VAL A 178 -12.20 -2.78 -0.30
C VAL A 178 -12.17 -1.82 0.89
N THR A 179 -11.03 -1.76 1.58
CA THR A 179 -10.73 -0.81 2.66
C THR A 179 -9.50 0.00 2.28
N ALA A 180 -9.57 1.32 2.30
CA ALA A 180 -8.41 2.18 2.20
C ALA A 180 -8.02 2.73 3.57
N LEU A 181 -6.75 2.62 3.91
CA LEU A 181 -6.09 3.22 5.07
C LEU A 181 -5.25 4.39 4.57
N LEU A 182 -5.61 5.60 4.98
CA LEU A 182 -5.03 6.85 4.49
C LEU A 182 -4.30 7.53 5.65
N ALA A 183 -2.97 7.39 5.70
CA ALA A 183 -2.16 7.97 6.76
C ALA A 183 -1.65 9.36 6.33
N GLU A 184 -1.86 10.37 7.17
CA GLU A 184 -1.25 11.68 6.94
C GLU A 184 0.26 11.59 6.90
N ALA A 185 0.85 12.09 5.81
CA ALA A 185 2.29 11.99 5.58
C ALA A 185 2.83 13.23 4.86
N SER A 186 4.12 13.47 5.03
CA SER A 186 4.84 14.48 4.28
C SER A 186 5.00 14.04 2.82
N PRO A 187 4.69 14.91 1.85
CA PRO A 187 5.00 14.61 0.45
C PRO A 187 6.49 14.75 0.11
N MET A 188 7.31 15.29 1.02
CA MET A 188 8.69 15.69 0.73
C MET A 188 9.73 14.61 1.07
N TYR A 189 9.40 13.64 1.92
CA TYR A 189 10.32 12.59 2.38
C TYR A 189 9.55 11.32 2.79
N PRO A 190 10.23 10.16 2.82
CA PRO A 190 9.64 8.92 3.31
C PRO A 190 9.17 9.05 4.76
N ASP A 191 7.93 8.62 5.04
CA ASP A 191 7.31 8.74 6.36
C ASP A 191 7.05 7.35 6.95
N ALA A 192 8.05 6.81 7.63
CA ALA A 192 7.95 5.50 8.25
C ALA A 192 7.02 5.47 9.48
N ARG A 193 6.77 6.62 10.14
CA ARG A 193 5.79 6.69 11.24
C ARG A 193 4.36 6.56 10.71
N ALA A 194 4.05 7.28 9.63
CA ALA A 194 2.76 7.14 8.96
C ALA A 194 2.56 5.70 8.44
N ALA A 195 3.61 5.08 7.91
CA ALA A 195 3.57 3.68 7.51
C ALA A 195 3.35 2.74 8.71
N ALA A 196 3.97 3.00 9.87
CA ALA A 196 3.76 2.19 11.08
C ALA A 196 2.31 2.23 11.57
N LEU A 197 1.67 3.41 11.57
CA LEU A 197 0.23 3.54 11.89
C LEU A 197 -0.65 2.71 10.95
N ALA A 198 -0.33 2.73 9.65
CA ALA A 198 -1.08 1.93 8.68
C ALA A 198 -0.86 0.42 8.87
N VAL A 199 0.36 -0.02 9.21
CA VAL A 199 0.66 -1.43 9.50
C VAL A 199 -0.06 -1.90 10.78
N GLU A 200 -0.08 -1.07 11.83
CA GLU A 200 -0.82 -1.35 13.06
C GLU A 200 -2.32 -1.54 12.76
N ALA A 201 -2.89 -0.67 11.92
CA ALA A 201 -4.27 -0.81 11.49
C ALA A 201 -4.51 -2.08 10.66
N VAL A 202 -3.57 -2.48 9.78
CA VAL A 202 -3.65 -3.76 9.07
C VAL A 202 -3.66 -4.91 10.07
N ALA A 203 -2.77 -4.91 11.06
CA ALA A 203 -2.73 -5.95 12.10
C ALA A 203 -4.07 -6.04 12.86
N GLU A 204 -4.63 -4.91 13.29
CA GLU A 204 -5.93 -4.84 13.97
C GLU A 204 -7.08 -5.35 13.08
N LEU A 205 -7.15 -4.90 11.82
CA LEU A 205 -8.21 -5.29 10.88
C LEU A 205 -8.15 -6.76 10.46
N THR A 206 -6.95 -7.36 10.49
CA THR A 206 -6.74 -8.74 10.01
C THR A 206 -6.62 -9.77 11.12
N GLY A 207 -6.20 -9.35 12.30
CA GLY A 207 -5.80 -10.23 13.40
C GLY A 207 -4.43 -10.89 13.18
N ILE A 208 -3.68 -10.45 12.17
CA ILE A 208 -2.32 -10.94 11.90
C ILE A 208 -1.34 -10.12 12.75
N GLU A 209 -0.51 -10.78 13.54
CA GLU A 209 0.52 -10.11 14.32
C GLU A 209 1.66 -9.62 13.41
N ILE A 210 1.90 -8.31 13.39
CA ILE A 210 2.95 -7.66 12.60
C ILE A 210 3.75 -6.74 13.53
N PRO A 211 4.88 -7.20 14.09
CA PRO A 211 5.75 -6.39 14.95
C PRO A 211 6.26 -5.13 14.26
N LEU A 212 6.23 -3.98 14.99
CA LEU A 212 6.58 -2.66 14.45
C LEU A 212 7.96 -2.15 14.86
N SER A 213 8.69 -2.85 15.73
CA SER A 213 9.93 -2.37 16.33
C SER A 213 10.96 -1.92 15.28
N GLU A 214 11.24 -2.75 14.29
CA GLU A 214 12.19 -2.44 13.21
C GLU A 214 11.74 -1.23 12.37
N LEU A 215 10.44 -1.13 12.07
CA LEU A 215 9.89 0.00 11.31
C LEU A 215 10.02 1.32 12.08
N LEU A 216 9.80 1.30 13.39
CA LEU A 216 9.91 2.49 14.24
C LEU A 216 11.38 2.90 14.46
N GLU A 217 12.31 1.96 14.57
CA GLU A 217 13.75 2.25 14.60
C GLU A 217 14.22 2.90 13.29
N ASN A 218 13.78 2.38 12.15
CA ASN A 218 14.06 2.96 10.85
C ASN A 218 13.45 4.37 10.70
N ALA A 219 12.25 4.60 11.21
CA ALA A 219 11.63 5.92 11.23
C ALA A 219 12.48 6.94 12.03
N GLN A 220 12.96 6.56 13.19
CA GLN A 220 13.81 7.43 14.03
C GLN A 220 15.12 7.79 13.30
N ASN A 221 15.77 6.83 12.66
CA ASN A 221 17.00 7.05 11.90
C ASN A 221 16.80 8.01 10.72
N ILE A 222 15.66 7.91 10.01
CA ILE A 222 15.32 8.82 8.90
C ILE A 222 15.09 10.24 9.43
N GLU A 223 14.32 10.40 10.51
CA GLU A 223 14.04 11.71 11.11
C GLU A 223 15.30 12.39 11.62
N ASP A 224 16.18 11.66 12.28
CA ASP A 224 17.45 12.19 12.80
C ASP A 224 18.34 12.65 11.64
N SER A 225 18.41 11.85 10.55
CA SER A 225 19.17 12.22 9.34
C SER A 225 18.62 13.49 8.67
N VAL A 226 17.29 13.60 8.57
CA VAL A 226 16.63 14.81 8.02
C VAL A 226 16.87 16.03 8.91
N ARG A 227 16.80 15.86 10.24
CA ARG A 227 17.08 16.94 11.19
C ARG A 227 18.51 17.44 11.05
N ASP A 228 19.50 16.55 11.00
CA ASP A 228 20.90 16.89 10.83
C ASP A 228 21.18 17.68 9.54
N VAL A 229 20.54 17.29 8.43
CA VAL A 229 20.65 18.02 7.15
C VAL A 229 20.06 19.42 7.25
N LEU A 230 18.91 19.58 7.91
CA LEU A 230 18.25 20.87 8.07
C LEU A 230 19.04 21.80 9.03
N GLU A 231 19.62 21.28 10.10
CA GLU A 231 20.44 22.04 11.02
C GLU A 231 21.76 22.50 10.36
N ASN A 232 22.42 21.60 9.63
CA ASN A 232 23.63 21.93 8.90
C ASN A 232 23.40 22.95 7.77
N SER A 233 22.26 22.91 7.09
CA SER A 233 21.91 23.91 6.06
C SER A 233 21.57 25.28 6.64
N ARG A 234 21.05 25.38 7.87
CA ARG A 234 20.85 26.65 8.58
C ARG A 234 22.13 27.31 9.07
N THR A 235 23.19 26.54 9.29
CA THR A 235 24.50 27.03 9.77
C THR A 235 25.33 27.61 8.60
N LEU A 236 24.93 27.39 7.36
CA LEU A 236 25.62 27.88 6.14
C LEU A 236 25.00 29.15 5.55
N LEU A 237 23.97 29.72 6.17
CA LEU A 237 23.32 31.01 5.83
C LEU A 237 23.57 32.06 6.89
#